data_bdde2819162b8a065b42705a3d9234f7
#
_entry.id   bdde2819162b8a065b42705a3d9234f7
#
_cell.length_a   1.000
_cell.length_b   1.000
_cell.length_c   1.000
_cell.angle_alpha   90.00
_cell.angle_beta   90.00
_cell.angle_gamma   90.00
#
_symmetry.space_group_name_H-M   'P 1'
#
loop_
_entity.id
_entity.type
_entity.pdbx_description
1 polymer ?
#
loop_
_entity_poly.entity_id
_entity_poly.type
_entity_poly.pdbx_seq_one_letter_code
_entity_poly.pdbx_strand_id
1 'polypeptide(L)' 'MKKQKTKWYEVEIKSTTYRTYDIKAESKGKAKELALSAVDDDWEISKDWKRNAEVEYCEKYKIDKDGVKIIG' A
#
# COMPACT_ATOMS: atom_id res chain seq x y z
N MET A 1 -6.14 -9.00 -26.46
CA MET A 1 -5.33 -8.31 -25.45
C MET A 1 -5.80 -8.73 -24.05
N LYS A 2 -4.88 -9.17 -23.24
CA LYS A 2 -5.24 -9.62 -21.90
C LYS A 2 -5.42 -8.43 -20.98
N LYS A 3 -6.54 -8.39 -20.28
CA LYS A 3 -6.71 -7.45 -19.20
C LYS A 3 -5.86 -7.90 -18.02
N GLN A 4 -5.08 -7.00 -17.48
CA GLN A 4 -4.34 -7.27 -16.28
C GLN A 4 -5.29 -7.24 -15.10
N LYS A 5 -5.26 -8.28 -14.29
CA LYS A 5 -6.09 -8.34 -13.11
C LYS A 5 -5.38 -7.60 -11.97
N THR A 6 -6.02 -6.58 -11.48
CA THR A 6 -5.51 -5.89 -10.31
C THR A 6 -6.28 -6.35 -9.08
N LYS A 7 -5.62 -6.29 -7.95
CA LYS A 7 -6.18 -6.64 -6.66
C LYS A 7 -5.89 -5.54 -5.67
N TRP A 8 -6.68 -5.49 -4.61
CA TRP A 8 -6.44 -4.52 -3.56
C TRP A 8 -5.46 -5.07 -2.54
N TYR A 9 -4.51 -4.24 -2.15
CA TYR A 9 -3.52 -4.57 -1.14
C TYR A 9 -3.52 -3.51 -0.05
N GLU A 10 -3.38 -3.97 1.19
CA GLU A 10 -3.15 -3.08 2.30
C GLU A 10 -1.66 -3.09 2.57
N VAL A 11 -1.04 -1.93 2.45
CA VAL A 11 0.40 -1.79 2.65
C VAL A 11 0.63 -0.88 3.84
N GLU A 12 1.30 -1.39 4.85
CA GLU A 12 1.68 -0.59 6.01
C GLU A 12 3.14 -0.19 5.87
N ILE A 13 3.37 1.11 5.98
CA ILE A 13 4.71 1.67 5.92
C ILE A 13 5.07 2.23 7.29
N LYS A 14 6.21 1.79 7.79
CA LYS A 14 6.72 2.15 9.09
C LYS A 14 7.87 3.14 8.94
N SER A 15 7.87 4.14 9.80
CA SER A 15 8.99 5.06 9.96
C SER A 15 9.02 5.45 11.45
N THR A 16 8.94 6.73 11.77
CA THR A 16 8.74 7.15 13.17
C THR A 16 7.33 6.84 13.64
N THR A 17 6.40 6.77 12.69
CA THR A 17 5.02 6.34 12.92
C THR A 17 4.63 5.37 11.82
N TYR A 18 3.39 4.92 11.83
CA TYR A 18 2.88 3.99 10.82
C TYR A 18 1.88 4.72 9.92
N ARG A 19 1.90 4.37 8.64
CA ARG A 19 0.89 4.81 7.68
C ARG A 19 0.43 3.60 6.89
N THR A 20 -0.88 3.52 6.66
CA THR A 20 -1.47 2.43 5.91
C THR A 20 -2.05 2.96 4.61
N TYR A 21 -1.77 2.28 3.52
CA TYR A 21 -2.25 2.64 2.19
C TYR A 21 -3.05 1.49 1.60
N ASP A 22 -4.14 1.83 0.92
CA ASP A 22 -4.92 0.87 0.14
C ASP A 22 -4.50 1.06 -1.32
N ILE A 23 -3.83 0.06 -1.87
CA ILE A 23 -3.23 0.13 -3.20
C ILE A 23 -3.84 -0.93 -4.10
N LYS A 24 -4.25 -0.51 -5.28
CA LYS A 24 -4.71 -1.42 -6.31
C LYS A 24 -3.54 -1.73 -7.24
N ALA A 25 -3.15 -3.00 -7.32
CA ALA A 25 -1.97 -3.39 -8.08
C ALA A 25 -2.10 -4.83 -8.58
N GLU A 26 -1.22 -5.20 -9.48
CA GLU A 26 -1.20 -6.53 -10.07
C GLU A 26 -0.54 -7.58 -9.18
N SER A 27 0.36 -7.14 -8.31
CA SER A 27 1.12 -8.03 -7.44
C SER A 27 1.52 -7.31 -6.16
N LYS A 28 1.93 -8.08 -5.17
CA LYS A 28 2.46 -7.53 -3.92
C LYS A 28 3.64 -6.60 -4.15
N GLY A 29 4.59 -7.04 -4.99
CA GLY A 29 5.76 -6.23 -5.30
C GLY A 29 5.38 -4.88 -5.88
N LYS A 30 4.45 -4.88 -6.81
CA LYS A 30 3.98 -3.65 -7.42
C LYS A 30 3.24 -2.78 -6.41
N ALA A 31 2.44 -3.38 -5.53
CA ALA A 31 1.74 -2.66 -4.48
C ALA A 31 2.71 -1.94 -3.55
N LYS A 32 3.79 -2.61 -3.16
CA LYS A 32 4.82 -2.01 -2.31
C LYS A 32 5.47 -0.82 -2.99
N GLU A 33 5.84 -0.96 -4.27
CA GLU A 33 6.42 0.14 -5.04
C GLU A 33 5.50 1.35 -5.11
N LEU A 34 4.23 1.10 -5.39
CA LEU A 34 3.25 2.18 -5.51
C LEU A 34 3.03 2.88 -4.17
N ALA A 35 3.02 2.12 -3.08
CA ALA A 35 2.87 2.70 -1.75
C ALA A 35 4.06 3.58 -1.39
N LEU A 36 5.29 3.12 -1.67
CA LEU A 36 6.49 3.91 -1.41
C LEU A 36 6.53 5.16 -2.28
N SER A 37 6.08 5.05 -3.52
CA SER A 37 5.97 6.20 -4.42
C SER A 37 4.97 7.21 -3.88
N ALA A 38 3.85 6.76 -3.34
CA ALA A 38 2.85 7.64 -2.74
C ALA A 38 3.44 8.41 -1.54
N VAL A 39 4.27 7.74 -0.73
CA VAL A 39 4.97 8.40 0.37
C VAL A 39 5.90 9.49 -0.15
N ASP A 40 6.70 9.16 -1.18
CA ASP A 40 7.66 10.11 -1.74
C ASP A 40 6.99 11.35 -2.34
N ASP A 41 5.81 11.15 -2.93
CA ASP A 41 5.08 12.23 -3.58
C ASP A 41 4.26 13.06 -2.60
N ASP A 42 4.12 12.62 -1.36
CA ASP A 42 3.30 13.31 -0.38
C ASP A 42 4.10 14.44 0.29
N TRP A 43 3.80 15.67 -0.11
CA TRP A 43 4.50 16.84 0.40
C TRP A 43 4.23 17.11 1.89
N GLU A 44 3.16 16.53 2.45
CA GLU A 44 2.84 16.67 3.87
C GLU A 44 3.73 15.80 4.76
N ILE A 45 4.36 14.79 4.17
CA ILE A 45 5.24 13.90 4.92
C ILE A 45 6.64 14.50 4.97
N SER A 46 7.23 14.58 6.16
CA SER A 46 8.57 15.14 6.31
C SER A 46 9.63 14.29 5.62
N LYS A 47 10.74 14.92 5.26
CA LYS A 47 11.86 14.21 4.63
C LYS A 47 12.45 13.16 5.56
N ASP A 48 12.50 13.44 6.85
CA ASP A 48 13.02 12.49 7.83
C ASP A 48 12.15 11.25 7.91
N TRP A 49 10.83 11.44 7.86
CA TRP A 49 9.90 10.31 7.84
C TRP A 49 10.13 9.45 6.59
N LYS A 50 10.23 10.11 5.43
CA LYS A 50 10.45 9.42 4.15
C LYS A 50 11.77 8.66 4.12
N ARG A 51 12.80 9.23 4.71
CA ARG A 51 14.14 8.62 4.73
C ARG A 51 14.15 7.29 5.46
N ASN A 52 13.36 7.17 6.50
CA ASN A 52 13.31 5.98 7.35
C ASN A 52 12.15 5.07 7.00
N ALA A 53 11.40 5.39 5.95
CA ALA A 53 10.20 4.64 5.58
C ALA A 53 10.55 3.27 5.01
N GLU A 54 9.88 2.25 5.50
CA GLU A 54 10.03 0.90 4.98
C GLU A 54 8.69 0.17 5.06
N VAL A 55 8.50 -0.81 4.19
CA VAL A 55 7.27 -1.58 4.19
C VAL A 55 7.29 -2.56 5.36
N GLU A 56 6.32 -2.41 6.26
CA GLU A 56 6.15 -3.31 7.39
C GLU A 56 5.42 -4.58 6.96
N TYR A 57 4.34 -4.42 6.21
CA TYR A 57 3.65 -5.55 5.61
C TYR A 57 2.87 -5.11 4.36
N CYS A 58 2.52 -6.10 3.57
CA CYS A 58 1.68 -5.92 2.40
C CYS A 58 0.80 -7.15 2.24
N GLU A 59 -0.50 -6.97 2.42
CA GLU A 59 -1.45 -8.07 2.37
C GLU A 59 -2.57 -7.80 1.39
N LYS A 60 -2.92 -8.83 0.63
CA LYS A 60 -4.06 -8.77 -0.27
C LYS A 60 -5.34 -8.83 0.56
N TYR A 61 -6.33 -8.05 0.15
CA TYR A 61 -7.62 -8.11 0.81
C TYR A 61 -8.75 -8.03 -0.22
N LYS A 62 -9.93 -8.41 0.23
CA LYS A 62 -11.16 -8.28 -0.54
C LYS A 62 -12.16 -7.49 0.28
N ILE A 63 -13.06 -6.82 -0.40
CA ILE A 63 -14.17 -6.15 0.26
C ILE A 63 -15.41 -6.97 -0.03
N ASP A 64 -16.10 -7.39 1.01
CA ASP A 64 -17.31 -8.19 0.84
C ASP A 64 -18.52 -7.30 0.47
N LYS A 65 -19.67 -7.93 0.29
CA LYS A 65 -20.87 -7.21 -0.11
C LYS A 65 -21.35 -6.19 0.92
N ASP A 66 -20.92 -6.34 2.17
CA ASP A 66 -21.27 -5.44 3.26
C ASP A 66 -20.23 -4.34 3.46
N GLY A 67 -19.19 -4.33 2.62
CA GLY A 67 -18.13 -3.33 2.71
C GLY A 67 -17.07 -3.66 3.72
N VAL A 68 -17.05 -4.88 4.25
CA VAL A 68 -16.06 -5.31 5.24
C VAL A 68 -14.80 -5.81 4.54
N LYS A 69 -13.66 -5.33 5.00
CA LYS A 69 -12.37 -5.74 4.48
C LYS A 69 -11.99 -7.12 5.02
N ILE A 70 -11.70 -8.04 4.11
CA ILE A 70 -11.28 -9.40 4.45
C ILE A 70 -9.86 -9.60 3.98
N ILE A 71 -8.93 -9.83 4.91
CA ILE A 71 -7.51 -10.05 4.62
C ILE A 71 -7.22 -11.54 4.48
N GLY A 72 -6.47 -11.89 3.45
CA GLY A 72 -6.07 -13.27 3.27
C GLY A 72 -6.09 -13.77 1.87
#